data_12955ff108dc810286c169eb31640926
#
_entry.id   12955ff108dc810286c169eb31640926
#
_cell.length_a   1.000
_cell.length_b   1.000
_cell.length_c   1.000
_cell.angle_alpha   90.00
_cell.angle_beta   90.00
_cell.angle_gamma   90.00
#
_symmetry.space_group_name_H-M   'P 1'
#
loop_
_entity.id
_entity.type
_entity.pdbx_description
1 polymer ?
#
loop_
_entity_poly.entity_id
_entity_poly.type
_entity_poly.pdbx_seq_one_letter_code
_entity_poly.pdbx_strand_id
1 'polypeptide(L)'
;MIFFLLMLTAITASAQSTARKFVLKNSSDGQSELTCYLPKNPSGRAVVDCPGGGYSHLAMDHEGHQWAEYFNKQGIAFFVLKYRMPKGNRNIPLSDAYQAMRTVRDSSAVWRINKEDVGIMGFSAGGHLASSVSTHAEAAVRPDFSILFYPVISMDERISHKGSCVNFLGEERNTNKKLVEEWSNDKAVRPNLTPRAIILMSFDDKVVPP
;
A
#
# COMPACT_ATOMS: atom_id res chain seq x y z
N MET A 1 31.13 -60.69 -3.60
CA MET A 1 30.61 -59.61 -2.72
C MET A 1 30.25 -58.46 -3.66
N ILE A 2 28.94 -58.39 -4.03
CA ILE A 2 28.42 -57.42 -5.02
C ILE A 2 27.77 -56.28 -4.25
N PHE A 3 28.37 -55.07 -4.35
CA PHE A 3 27.77 -53.87 -3.78
C PHE A 3 26.66 -53.32 -4.71
N PHE A 4 25.40 -53.33 -4.24
CA PHE A 4 24.31 -52.61 -4.86
C PHE A 4 24.33 -51.16 -4.41
N LEU A 5 24.65 -50.26 -5.34
CA LEU A 5 24.58 -48.84 -5.12
C LEU A 5 23.13 -48.36 -5.39
N LEU A 6 22.33 -48.13 -4.34
CA LEU A 6 21.02 -47.54 -4.45
C LEU A 6 21.20 -46.02 -4.79
N MET A 7 20.94 -45.63 -6.05
CA MET A 7 20.76 -44.23 -6.42
C MET A 7 19.38 -43.77 -5.94
N LEU A 8 19.38 -42.94 -4.89
CA LEU A 8 18.19 -42.22 -4.46
C LEU A 8 17.99 -41.04 -5.38
N THR A 9 17.13 -41.16 -6.40
CA THR A 9 16.69 -40.00 -7.22
C THR A 9 15.71 -39.18 -6.40
N ALA A 10 16.17 -38.03 -5.88
CA ALA A 10 15.30 -37.06 -5.27
C ALA A 10 14.42 -36.43 -6.37
N ILE A 11 13.17 -36.87 -6.48
CA ILE A 11 12.16 -36.21 -7.30
C ILE A 11 11.79 -34.90 -6.58
N THR A 12 12.41 -33.82 -6.95
CA THR A 12 11.93 -32.49 -6.58
C THR A 12 10.64 -32.22 -7.36
N ALA A 13 9.51 -32.51 -6.76
CA ALA A 13 8.21 -32.08 -7.28
C ALA A 13 8.20 -30.54 -7.24
N SER A 14 8.51 -29.90 -8.35
CA SER A 14 8.25 -28.48 -8.55
C SER A 14 6.74 -28.30 -8.51
N ALA A 15 6.20 -27.93 -7.36
CA ALA A 15 4.80 -27.58 -7.22
C ALA A 15 4.55 -26.38 -8.17
N GLN A 16 3.84 -26.64 -9.27
CA GLN A 16 3.51 -25.64 -10.27
C GLN A 16 2.66 -24.55 -9.59
N SER A 17 3.25 -23.39 -9.31
CA SER A 17 2.57 -22.28 -8.67
C SER A 17 1.40 -21.83 -9.55
N THR A 18 0.19 -21.85 -9.00
CA THR A 18 -1.00 -21.27 -9.64
C THR A 18 -1.21 -19.86 -9.12
N ALA A 19 -1.68 -18.95 -9.99
CA ALA A 19 -2.11 -17.62 -9.54
C ALA A 19 -3.23 -17.79 -8.49
N ARG A 20 -3.15 -17.03 -7.40
CA ARG A 20 -4.09 -17.13 -6.28
C ARG A 20 -4.70 -15.78 -5.95
N LYS A 21 -6.01 -15.78 -5.70
CA LYS A 21 -6.75 -14.64 -5.13
C LYS A 21 -7.42 -15.10 -3.85
N PHE A 22 -7.26 -14.32 -2.78
CA PHE A 22 -7.94 -14.55 -1.50
C PHE A 22 -7.99 -13.25 -0.70
N VAL A 23 -8.80 -13.22 0.36
CA VAL A 23 -8.97 -12.04 1.22
C VAL A 23 -8.55 -12.40 2.64
N LEU A 24 -7.80 -11.51 3.28
CA LEU A 24 -7.43 -11.59 4.68
C LEU A 24 -8.14 -10.49 5.48
N LYS A 25 -8.52 -10.79 6.71
CA LYS A 25 -8.87 -9.75 7.70
C LYS A 25 -7.61 -8.97 8.04
N ASN A 26 -7.68 -7.65 7.92
CA ASN A 26 -6.55 -6.75 8.18
C ASN A 26 -6.69 -6.01 9.53
N SER A 27 -7.89 -5.97 10.08
CA SER A 27 -8.15 -5.45 11.43
C SER A 27 -8.84 -6.50 12.31
N SER A 28 -8.71 -6.37 13.62
CA SER A 28 -9.30 -7.31 14.60
C SER A 28 -10.83 -7.36 14.52
N ASP A 29 -11.46 -6.23 14.20
CA ASP A 29 -12.92 -6.10 14.00
C ASP A 29 -13.39 -6.61 12.64
N GLY A 30 -12.46 -6.95 11.73
CA GLY A 30 -12.74 -7.44 10.38
C GLY A 30 -13.30 -6.39 9.42
N GLN A 31 -13.30 -5.10 9.77
CA GLN A 31 -13.78 -4.02 8.89
C GLN A 31 -12.73 -3.61 7.85
N SER A 32 -11.44 -3.79 8.15
CA SER A 32 -10.35 -3.67 7.18
C SER A 32 -10.00 -5.03 6.60
N GLU A 33 -9.81 -5.09 5.29
CA GLU A 33 -9.51 -6.31 4.54
C GLU A 33 -8.35 -6.08 3.59
N LEU A 34 -7.56 -7.12 3.34
CA LEU A 34 -6.48 -7.13 2.36
C LEU A 34 -6.79 -8.19 1.30
N THR A 35 -7.15 -7.75 0.09
CA THR A 35 -7.32 -8.67 -1.04
C THR A 35 -5.97 -8.94 -1.67
N CYS A 36 -5.56 -10.20 -1.64
CA CYS A 36 -4.26 -10.66 -2.09
C CYS A 36 -4.36 -11.24 -3.51
N TYR A 37 -3.54 -10.78 -4.43
CA TYR A 37 -3.38 -11.28 -5.78
C TYR A 37 -1.93 -11.74 -5.96
N LEU A 38 -1.70 -13.05 -5.86
CA LEU A 38 -0.37 -13.63 -6.00
C LEU A 38 -0.17 -14.16 -7.43
N PRO A 39 0.89 -13.75 -8.12
CA PRO A 39 1.15 -14.18 -9.49
C PRO A 39 1.58 -15.65 -9.55
N LYS A 40 1.35 -16.30 -10.70
CA LYS A 40 1.83 -17.66 -10.95
C LYS A 40 3.35 -17.76 -10.88
N ASN A 41 4.05 -16.78 -11.46
CA ASN A 41 5.50 -16.71 -11.52
C ASN A 41 5.96 -15.43 -10.78
N PRO A 42 6.19 -15.49 -9.45
CA PRO A 42 6.55 -14.32 -8.68
C PRO A 42 7.96 -13.84 -9.01
N SER A 43 8.10 -12.53 -9.23
CA SER A 43 9.39 -11.84 -9.40
C SER A 43 10.09 -11.59 -8.06
N GLY A 44 9.36 -11.73 -6.96
CA GLY A 44 9.78 -11.31 -5.63
C GLY A 44 9.28 -9.93 -5.23
N ARG A 45 8.88 -9.07 -6.18
CA ARG A 45 8.33 -7.73 -5.87
C ARG A 45 6.87 -7.81 -5.44
N ALA A 46 6.49 -6.90 -4.54
CA ALA A 46 5.12 -6.74 -4.06
C ALA A 46 4.71 -5.27 -3.99
N VAL A 47 3.41 -5.01 -4.14
CA VAL A 47 2.82 -3.67 -4.01
C VAL A 47 1.55 -3.77 -3.18
N VAL A 48 1.46 -2.96 -2.12
CA VAL A 48 0.22 -2.72 -1.37
C VAL A 48 -0.43 -1.47 -1.93
N ASP A 49 -1.67 -1.57 -2.33
CA ASP A 49 -2.43 -0.52 -2.96
C ASP A 49 -3.48 0.07 -2.01
N CYS A 50 -3.56 1.39 -1.98
CA CYS A 50 -4.50 2.19 -1.22
C CYS A 50 -5.43 2.96 -2.19
N PRO A 51 -6.63 2.47 -2.48
CA PRO A 51 -7.59 3.17 -3.34
C PRO A 51 -7.97 4.55 -2.80
N GLY A 52 -8.30 5.49 -3.67
CA GLY A 52 -8.79 6.81 -3.29
C GLY A 52 -10.26 6.81 -2.91
N GLY A 53 -10.83 8.01 -2.79
CA GLY A 53 -12.23 8.24 -2.41
C GLY A 53 -12.40 9.30 -1.33
N GLY A 54 -11.45 10.26 -1.21
CA GLY A 54 -11.55 11.42 -0.33
C GLY A 54 -11.61 11.09 1.16
N TYR A 55 -11.18 9.89 1.57
CA TYR A 55 -11.36 9.36 2.93
C TYR A 55 -12.84 9.27 3.38
N SER A 56 -13.78 9.24 2.43
CA SER A 56 -15.21 9.08 2.68
C SER A 56 -15.76 7.75 2.17
N HIS A 57 -15.11 7.19 1.15
CA HIS A 57 -15.39 5.88 0.56
C HIS A 57 -14.11 5.33 -0.09
N LEU A 58 -14.19 4.18 -0.75
CA LEU A 58 -13.07 3.58 -1.48
C LEU A 58 -13.46 3.27 -2.93
N ALA A 59 -12.65 3.72 -3.87
CA ALA A 59 -12.77 3.42 -5.30
C ALA A 59 -12.14 2.04 -5.63
N MET A 60 -12.63 0.99 -4.96
CA MET A 60 -12.00 -0.34 -4.92
C MET A 60 -11.77 -0.99 -6.29
N ASP A 61 -12.59 -0.67 -7.29
CA ASP A 61 -12.51 -1.32 -8.61
C ASP A 61 -11.42 -0.69 -9.46
N HIS A 62 -11.60 0.56 -9.92
CA HIS A 62 -10.72 1.21 -10.89
C HIS A 62 -9.42 1.74 -10.31
N GLU A 63 -9.38 2.04 -9.01
CA GLU A 63 -8.17 2.42 -8.28
C GLU A 63 -7.63 1.27 -7.39
N GLY A 64 -8.09 0.05 -7.62
CA GLY A 64 -7.72 -1.12 -6.83
C GLY A 64 -7.70 -2.39 -7.66
N HIS A 65 -8.78 -3.15 -7.64
CA HIS A 65 -8.83 -4.52 -8.17
C HIS A 65 -8.45 -4.64 -9.66
N GLN A 66 -8.75 -3.64 -10.49
CA GLN A 66 -8.45 -3.66 -11.93
C GLN A 66 -6.94 -3.63 -12.23
N TRP A 67 -6.11 -3.16 -11.30
CA TRP A 67 -4.66 -3.14 -11.45
C TRP A 67 -4.01 -4.50 -11.22
N ALA A 68 -4.69 -5.42 -10.54
CA ALA A 68 -4.13 -6.70 -10.13
C ALA A 68 -3.61 -7.54 -11.31
N GLU A 69 -4.37 -7.58 -12.42
CA GLU A 69 -3.96 -8.34 -13.60
C GLU A 69 -2.68 -7.77 -14.23
N TYR A 70 -2.57 -6.43 -14.30
CA TYR A 70 -1.38 -5.76 -14.83
C TYR A 70 -0.13 -6.13 -14.02
N PHE A 71 -0.19 -6.00 -12.70
CA PHE A 71 0.94 -6.32 -11.83
C PHE A 71 1.27 -7.82 -11.83
N ASN A 72 0.26 -8.69 -11.78
CA ASN A 72 0.48 -10.12 -11.77
C ASN A 72 1.09 -10.64 -13.10
N LYS A 73 0.79 -10.04 -14.25
CA LYS A 73 1.46 -10.33 -15.53
C LYS A 73 2.95 -10.04 -15.49
N GLN A 74 3.38 -9.08 -14.67
CA GLN A 74 4.79 -8.74 -14.45
C GLN A 74 5.44 -9.59 -13.33
N GLY A 75 4.72 -10.55 -12.78
CA GLY A 75 5.18 -11.37 -11.65
C GLY A 75 5.17 -10.63 -10.32
N ILE A 76 4.52 -9.47 -10.22
CA ILE A 76 4.45 -8.66 -9.02
C ILE A 76 3.22 -9.07 -8.22
N ALA A 77 3.40 -9.41 -6.93
CA ALA A 77 2.29 -9.64 -6.02
C ALA A 77 1.58 -8.31 -5.72
N PHE A 78 0.26 -8.31 -5.78
CA PHE A 78 -0.54 -7.11 -5.65
C PHE A 78 -1.59 -7.27 -4.55
N PHE A 79 -1.71 -6.27 -3.68
CA PHE A 79 -2.54 -6.32 -2.50
C PHE A 79 -3.41 -5.08 -2.43
N VAL A 80 -4.72 -5.24 -2.51
CA VAL A 80 -5.66 -4.12 -2.43
C VAL A 80 -6.17 -3.99 -1.01
N LEU A 81 -5.88 -2.85 -0.38
CA LEU A 81 -6.26 -2.57 0.99
C LEU A 81 -7.63 -1.85 1.05
N LYS A 82 -8.61 -2.52 1.62
CA LYS A 82 -9.86 -1.92 2.07
C LYS A 82 -9.63 -1.34 3.47
N TYR A 83 -9.12 -0.11 3.51
CA TYR A 83 -8.88 0.56 4.80
C TYR A 83 -10.15 1.22 5.34
N ARG A 84 -10.24 1.35 6.66
CA ARG A 84 -11.36 2.00 7.36
C ARG A 84 -11.29 3.52 7.21
N MET A 85 -12.48 4.14 7.10
CA MET A 85 -12.57 5.59 6.99
C MET A 85 -12.17 6.26 8.30
N PRO A 86 -11.38 7.34 8.25
CA PRO A 86 -10.85 8.01 9.44
C PRO A 86 -11.92 8.71 10.27
N LYS A 87 -12.90 9.34 9.66
CA LYS A 87 -13.91 10.15 10.37
C LYS A 87 -13.25 11.14 11.35
N GLY A 88 -12.16 11.78 10.93
CA GLY A 88 -11.35 12.69 11.73
C GLY A 88 -10.28 12.02 12.60
N ASN A 89 -10.25 10.69 12.66
CA ASN A 89 -9.20 9.95 13.38
C ASN A 89 -8.25 9.27 12.40
N ARG A 90 -7.19 9.97 12.04
CA ARG A 90 -6.14 9.54 11.10
C ARG A 90 -5.46 8.22 11.47
N ASN A 91 -5.45 7.85 12.76
CA ASN A 91 -4.81 6.62 13.21
C ASN A 91 -5.53 5.36 12.69
N ILE A 92 -6.81 5.47 12.33
CA ILE A 92 -7.59 4.33 11.82
C ILE A 92 -7.02 3.84 10.48
N PRO A 93 -7.02 4.63 9.38
CA PRO A 93 -6.47 4.17 8.11
C PRO A 93 -4.96 3.93 8.15
N LEU A 94 -4.21 4.69 8.96
CA LEU A 94 -2.77 4.46 9.14
C LEU A 94 -2.49 3.10 9.77
N SER A 95 -3.20 2.71 10.82
CA SER A 95 -3.05 1.39 11.43
C SER A 95 -3.36 0.26 10.46
N ASP A 96 -4.37 0.45 9.59
CA ASP A 96 -4.72 -0.52 8.56
C ASP A 96 -3.61 -0.65 7.51
N ALA A 97 -3.04 0.47 7.06
CA ALA A 97 -1.94 0.46 6.10
C ALA A 97 -0.64 -0.14 6.69
N TYR A 98 -0.31 0.18 7.93
CA TYR A 98 0.83 -0.44 8.63
C TYR A 98 0.63 -1.94 8.80
N GLN A 99 -0.58 -2.38 9.16
CA GLN A 99 -0.87 -3.81 9.29
C GLN A 99 -0.77 -4.53 7.94
N ALA A 100 -1.25 -3.94 6.85
CA ALA A 100 -1.11 -4.51 5.51
C ALA A 100 0.37 -4.68 5.12
N MET A 101 1.20 -3.65 5.30
CA MET A 101 2.65 -3.71 5.04
C MET A 101 3.32 -4.80 5.88
N ARG A 102 2.98 -4.90 7.18
CA ARG A 102 3.49 -5.94 8.08
C ARG A 102 3.09 -7.33 7.59
N THR A 103 1.81 -7.55 7.27
CA THR A 103 1.29 -8.83 6.79
C THR A 103 2.02 -9.31 5.54
N VAL A 104 2.28 -8.40 4.58
CA VAL A 104 3.02 -8.74 3.35
C VAL A 104 4.46 -9.13 3.65
N ARG A 105 5.16 -8.39 4.52
CA ARG A 105 6.55 -8.70 4.90
C ARG A 105 6.66 -9.99 5.71
N ASP A 106 5.76 -10.22 6.67
CA ASP A 106 5.75 -11.43 7.51
C ASP A 106 5.42 -12.69 6.69
N SER A 107 4.60 -12.54 5.65
CA SER A 107 4.23 -13.63 4.73
C SER A 107 5.21 -13.82 3.56
N SER A 108 6.28 -13.06 3.49
CA SER A 108 7.19 -12.98 2.34
C SER A 108 7.74 -14.35 1.91
N ALA A 109 8.16 -15.18 2.85
CA ALA A 109 8.67 -16.52 2.55
C ALA A 109 7.61 -17.43 1.91
N VAL A 110 6.38 -17.43 2.44
CA VAL A 110 5.26 -18.24 1.96
C VAL A 110 4.75 -17.77 0.60
N TRP A 111 4.77 -16.46 0.36
CA TRP A 111 4.28 -15.85 -0.88
C TRP A 111 5.38 -15.63 -1.92
N ARG A 112 6.62 -16.02 -1.59
CA ARG A 112 7.79 -15.88 -2.46
C ARG A 112 8.05 -14.43 -2.84
N ILE A 113 7.94 -13.54 -1.85
CA ILE A 113 8.20 -12.10 -1.94
C ILE A 113 9.59 -11.82 -1.32
N ASN A 114 10.33 -10.93 -1.95
CA ASN A 114 11.50 -10.32 -1.31
C ASN A 114 11.01 -9.24 -0.34
N LYS A 115 11.19 -9.43 0.96
CA LYS A 115 10.75 -8.49 1.99
C LYS A 115 11.39 -7.10 1.89
N GLU A 116 12.50 -6.96 1.17
CA GLU A 116 13.20 -5.71 0.89
C GLU A 116 12.80 -5.09 -0.47
N ASP A 117 11.71 -5.57 -1.09
CA ASP A 117 11.16 -5.04 -2.35
C ASP A 117 9.62 -4.99 -2.31
N VAL A 118 9.10 -4.40 -1.23
CA VAL A 118 7.67 -4.21 -0.98
C VAL A 118 7.34 -2.73 -1.07
N GLY A 119 6.67 -2.33 -2.14
CA GLY A 119 6.21 -0.97 -2.36
C GLY A 119 4.80 -0.71 -1.84
N ILE A 120 4.45 0.59 -1.81
CA ILE A 120 3.10 1.05 -1.58
C ILE A 120 2.63 1.89 -2.77
N MET A 121 1.37 1.72 -3.15
CA MET A 121 0.72 2.50 -4.21
C MET A 121 -0.52 3.19 -3.65
N GLY A 122 -0.91 4.31 -4.24
CA GLY A 122 -2.17 4.93 -3.86
C GLY A 122 -2.61 6.03 -4.80
N PHE A 123 -3.91 6.26 -4.78
CA PHE A 123 -4.61 7.21 -5.65
C PHE A 123 -5.28 8.28 -4.80
N SER A 124 -5.20 9.54 -5.21
CA SER A 124 -5.94 10.64 -4.56
C SER A 124 -5.72 10.65 -3.03
N ALA A 125 -6.77 10.51 -2.22
CA ALA A 125 -6.67 10.35 -0.76
C ALA A 125 -5.90 9.08 -0.34
N GLY A 126 -6.01 7.98 -1.10
CA GLY A 126 -5.18 6.79 -0.91
C GLY A 126 -3.70 7.06 -1.22
N GLY A 127 -3.41 7.98 -2.14
CA GLY A 127 -2.07 8.50 -2.39
C GLY A 127 -1.53 9.27 -1.20
N HIS A 128 -2.38 10.03 -0.47
CA HIS A 128 -2.02 10.63 0.81
C HIS A 128 -1.69 9.56 1.85
N LEU A 129 -2.52 8.53 1.99
CA LEU A 129 -2.26 7.43 2.91
C LEU A 129 -0.94 6.72 2.59
N ALA A 130 -0.70 6.39 1.33
CA ALA A 130 0.53 5.75 0.87
C ALA A 130 1.78 6.62 1.14
N SER A 131 1.71 7.92 0.84
CA SER A 131 2.81 8.87 1.13
C SER A 131 3.01 9.09 2.63
N SER A 132 1.93 9.05 3.44
CA SER A 132 2.04 9.11 4.90
C SER A 132 2.76 7.88 5.46
N VAL A 133 2.47 6.67 4.95
CA VAL A 133 3.24 5.47 5.31
C VAL A 133 4.71 5.64 4.94
N SER A 134 5.00 6.20 3.77
CA SER A 134 6.37 6.40 3.29
C SER A 134 7.18 7.39 4.13
N THR A 135 6.54 8.42 4.66
CA THR A 135 7.21 9.52 5.40
C THR A 135 7.21 9.31 6.91
N HIS A 136 6.21 8.64 7.49
CA HIS A 136 6.03 8.55 8.94
C HIS A 136 6.28 7.15 9.51
N ALA A 137 6.16 6.09 8.72
CA ALA A 137 6.28 4.73 9.24
C ALA A 137 7.67 4.42 9.80
N GLU A 138 7.68 3.54 10.79
CA GLU A 138 8.90 2.90 11.28
C GLU A 138 9.51 1.97 10.23
N ALA A 139 10.80 1.69 10.33
CA ALA A 139 11.54 0.90 9.35
C ALA A 139 10.89 -0.46 9.03
N ALA A 140 10.32 -1.14 10.02
CA ALA A 140 9.71 -2.45 9.86
C ALA A 140 8.50 -2.48 8.89
N VAL A 141 7.81 -1.35 8.71
CA VAL A 141 6.61 -1.22 7.87
C VAL A 141 6.73 -0.13 6.80
N ARG A 142 7.86 0.60 6.77
CA ARG A 142 8.12 1.59 5.72
C ARG A 142 8.28 0.87 4.38
N PRO A 143 7.62 1.33 3.31
CA PRO A 143 7.79 0.74 1.98
C PRO A 143 9.21 0.97 1.43
N ASP A 144 9.63 0.15 0.47
CA ASP A 144 10.91 0.30 -0.23
C ASP A 144 10.82 1.27 -1.41
N PHE A 145 9.60 1.52 -1.90
CA PHE A 145 9.27 2.50 -2.93
C PHE A 145 7.78 2.86 -2.89
N SER A 146 7.41 3.97 -3.55
CA SER A 146 6.01 4.42 -3.67
C SER A 146 5.62 4.71 -5.11
N ILE A 147 4.36 4.43 -5.46
CA ILE A 147 3.73 4.79 -6.73
C ILE A 147 2.48 5.61 -6.40
N LEU A 148 2.48 6.89 -6.74
CA LEU A 148 1.45 7.83 -6.31
C LEU A 148 0.74 8.42 -7.53
N PHE A 149 -0.55 8.16 -7.67
CA PHE A 149 -1.38 8.69 -8.75
C PHE A 149 -2.22 9.86 -8.24
N TYR A 150 -2.05 11.02 -8.85
CA TYR A 150 -2.74 12.27 -8.49
C TYR A 150 -2.96 12.40 -6.97
N PRO A 151 -1.88 12.22 -6.17
CA PRO A 151 -2.02 12.07 -4.73
C PRO A 151 -2.41 13.40 -4.08
N VAL A 152 -3.30 13.34 -3.10
CA VAL A 152 -3.34 14.39 -2.09
C VAL A 152 -2.03 14.30 -1.31
N ILE A 153 -1.31 15.39 -1.19
CA ILE A 153 -0.01 15.45 -0.48
C ILE A 153 -0.07 16.39 0.71
N SER A 154 -0.56 17.61 0.47
CA SER A 154 -0.73 18.60 1.52
C SER A 154 -2.08 18.46 2.23
N MET A 155 -2.12 18.74 3.52
CA MET A 155 -3.34 18.89 4.30
C MET A 155 -3.76 20.36 4.46
N ASP A 156 -3.10 21.29 3.76
CA ASP A 156 -3.51 22.69 3.67
C ASP A 156 -4.68 22.83 2.69
N GLU A 157 -5.88 23.09 3.21
CA GLU A 157 -7.12 23.19 2.41
C GLU A 157 -7.09 24.27 1.32
N ARG A 158 -6.13 25.20 1.36
CA ARG A 158 -5.99 26.28 0.37
C ARG A 158 -5.37 25.81 -0.94
N ILE A 159 -4.61 24.71 -0.89
CA ILE A 159 -3.82 24.18 -2.01
C ILE A 159 -4.07 22.68 -2.23
N SER A 160 -5.06 22.08 -1.57
CA SER A 160 -5.28 20.64 -1.61
C SER A 160 -6.77 20.29 -1.63
N HIS A 161 -7.08 18.99 -1.76
CA HIS A 161 -8.46 18.49 -1.73
C HIS A 161 -9.07 18.61 -0.33
N LYS A 162 -9.89 19.64 -0.12
CA LYS A 162 -10.50 19.99 1.17
C LYS A 162 -11.22 18.81 1.84
N GLY A 163 -11.99 18.02 1.09
CA GLY A 163 -12.70 16.86 1.64
C GLY A 163 -11.77 15.85 2.30
N SER A 164 -10.61 15.58 1.70
CA SER A 164 -9.60 14.69 2.29
C SER A 164 -9.03 15.26 3.59
N CYS A 165 -8.75 16.56 3.63
CA CYS A 165 -8.23 17.23 4.83
C CYS A 165 -9.23 17.13 5.99
N VAL A 166 -10.50 17.43 5.72
CA VAL A 166 -11.61 17.34 6.71
C VAL A 166 -11.74 15.92 7.24
N ASN A 167 -11.85 14.95 6.34
CA ASN A 167 -12.11 13.56 6.72
C ASN A 167 -10.95 12.92 7.47
N PHE A 168 -9.70 13.28 7.11
CA PHE A 168 -8.50 12.70 7.72
C PHE A 168 -8.14 13.32 9.07
N LEU A 169 -8.16 14.67 9.16
CA LEU A 169 -7.75 15.40 10.36
C LEU A 169 -8.89 15.79 11.31
N GLY A 170 -10.15 15.80 10.82
CA GLY A 170 -11.29 16.22 11.62
C GLY A 170 -11.27 17.72 11.97
N GLU A 171 -12.02 18.10 13.00
CA GLU A 171 -12.15 19.50 13.43
C GLU A 171 -10.86 20.07 14.06
N GLU A 172 -9.96 19.20 14.55
CA GLU A 172 -8.69 19.61 15.15
C GLU A 172 -7.84 20.45 14.18
N ARG A 173 -7.94 20.22 12.86
CA ARG A 173 -7.23 20.99 11.83
C ARG A 173 -7.49 22.50 11.88
N ASN A 174 -8.66 22.93 12.39
CA ASN A 174 -9.05 24.33 12.43
C ASN A 174 -8.22 25.15 13.44
N THR A 175 -7.72 24.53 14.48
CA THR A 175 -7.00 25.15 15.60
C THR A 175 -5.56 24.69 15.72
N ASN A 176 -5.23 23.52 15.17
CA ASN A 176 -3.91 22.91 15.28
C ASN A 176 -3.14 22.96 13.94
N LYS A 177 -2.47 24.08 13.68
CA LYS A 177 -1.64 24.24 12.47
C LYS A 177 -0.49 23.24 12.40
N LYS A 178 0.07 22.83 13.55
CA LYS A 178 1.17 21.84 13.59
C LYS A 178 0.69 20.48 13.08
N LEU A 179 -0.55 20.11 13.39
CA LEU A 179 -1.16 18.89 12.88
C LEU A 179 -1.28 18.92 11.35
N VAL A 180 -1.72 20.04 10.79
CA VAL A 180 -1.81 20.22 9.33
C VAL A 180 -0.41 20.11 8.69
N GLU A 181 0.60 20.71 9.28
CA GLU A 181 1.98 20.63 8.82
C GLU A 181 2.55 19.21 8.93
N GLU A 182 2.32 18.54 10.04
CA GLU A 182 2.78 17.17 10.29
C GLU A 182 2.28 16.20 9.24
N TRP A 183 1.00 16.33 8.85
CA TRP A 183 0.38 15.41 7.88
C TRP A 183 0.37 15.95 6.44
N SER A 184 1.03 17.08 6.19
CA SER A 184 1.39 17.54 4.85
C SER A 184 2.69 16.84 4.45
N ASN A 185 2.58 15.79 3.63
CA ASN A 185 3.68 14.87 3.37
C ASN A 185 4.85 15.49 2.59
N ASP A 186 4.62 16.60 1.88
CA ASP A 186 5.67 17.44 1.30
C ASP A 186 6.65 17.98 2.35
N LYS A 187 6.16 18.25 3.56
CA LYS A 187 6.96 18.72 4.69
C LYS A 187 7.57 17.59 5.53
N ALA A 188 7.06 16.39 5.37
CA ALA A 188 7.49 15.22 6.13
C ALA A 188 8.60 14.39 5.44
N VAL A 189 9.01 14.77 4.23
CA VAL A 189 10.11 14.11 3.51
C VAL A 189 11.42 14.26 4.28
N ARG A 190 12.08 13.13 4.50
CA ARG A 190 13.38 13.05 5.18
C ARG A 190 14.42 12.47 4.24
N PRO A 191 15.51 13.21 3.92
CA PRO A 191 16.59 12.70 3.08
C PRO A 191 17.14 11.38 3.63
N ASN A 192 17.44 10.44 2.75
CA ASN A 192 17.98 9.10 3.06
C ASN A 192 17.07 8.18 3.89
N LEU A 193 15.85 8.60 4.21
CA LEU A 193 14.90 7.82 4.99
C LEU A 193 13.57 7.60 4.26
N THR A 194 13.00 8.66 3.69
CA THR A 194 11.81 8.55 2.83
C THR A 194 12.17 7.80 1.56
N PRO A 195 11.45 6.72 1.20
CA PRO A 195 11.76 5.91 0.03
C PRO A 195 11.58 6.69 -1.27
N ARG A 196 12.23 6.19 -2.33
CA ARG A 196 12.00 6.71 -3.69
C ARG A 196 10.52 6.61 -4.07
N ALA A 197 10.05 7.61 -4.80
CA ALA A 197 8.68 7.65 -5.28
C ALA A 197 8.60 8.01 -6.75
N ILE A 198 7.59 7.49 -7.44
CA ILE A 198 7.10 8.03 -8.70
C ILE A 198 5.75 8.71 -8.43
N ILE A 199 5.58 9.93 -8.90
CA ILE A 199 4.35 10.70 -8.75
C ILE A 199 3.83 11.00 -10.15
N LEU A 200 2.59 10.60 -10.42
CA LEU A 200 1.89 10.82 -11.67
C LEU A 200 0.69 11.73 -11.41
N MET A 201 0.64 12.85 -12.12
CA MET A 201 -0.40 13.86 -11.94
C MET A 201 -0.67 14.57 -13.26
N SER A 202 -1.82 15.24 -13.37
CA SER A 202 -2.15 16.13 -14.48
C SER A 202 -2.18 17.57 -13.99
N PHE A 203 -1.62 18.50 -14.77
CA PHE A 203 -1.61 19.92 -14.43
C PHE A 203 -2.98 20.59 -14.51
N ASP A 204 -3.94 19.95 -15.14
CA ASP A 204 -5.32 20.41 -15.24
C ASP A 204 -6.29 19.70 -14.27
N ASP A 205 -5.77 18.94 -13.31
CA ASP A 205 -6.58 18.30 -12.28
C ASP A 205 -7.25 19.36 -11.40
N LYS A 206 -8.58 19.38 -11.42
CA LYS A 206 -9.40 20.33 -10.64
C LYS A 206 -9.92 19.75 -9.33
N VAL A 207 -9.67 18.45 -9.10
CA VAL A 207 -10.11 17.75 -7.88
C VAL A 207 -8.97 17.69 -6.87
N VAL A 208 -7.80 17.27 -7.33
CA VAL A 208 -6.57 17.31 -6.55
C VAL A 208 -5.60 18.24 -7.27
N PRO A 209 -5.48 19.50 -6.82
CA PRO A 209 -4.56 20.46 -7.45
C PRO A 209 -3.11 19.95 -7.45
N PRO A 210 -2.38 20.15 -8.57
CA PRO A 210 -1.00 19.71 -8.71
C PRO A 210 -0.02 20.47 -7.82
#